data_c4f6acda221de90cea1d08c26dc9e9bc
#
_entry.id   c4f6acda221de90cea1d08c26dc9e9bc
#
_cell.length_a   1.000
_cell.length_b   1.000
_cell.length_c   1.000
_cell.angle_alpha   90.00
_cell.angle_beta   90.00
_cell.angle_gamma   90.00
#
_symmetry.space_group_name_H-M   'P 1'
#
loop_
_entity.id
_entity.type
_entity.pdbx_description
1 polymer ?
#
loop_
_entity_poly.entity_id
_entity_poly.type
_entity_poly.pdbx_seq_one_letter_code
_entity_poly.pdbx_strand_id
1 'polypeptide(L)'
;MECLFKIKWLFWYTRIIMEYKTLNNGVKMPAVGFGVFQVKDEEECKRVVLDAIDAGYRLIDTAQSYGNEEAVGKAIQETNVPRKELFITTKVWISNYGYEKAKASVEESLKKMQLDYFDLVLLHQPFKDYHGAYRALIDLYKEGKIKAIGVSNFYPDRLVDLALDTEVVPAVNQAEVNPFHQQDAALTYNTKYGV
;
A
#
# COMPACT_ATOMS: atom_id res chain seq x y z
N MET A 1 1.24 -61.26 -9.84
CA MET A 1 2.25 -60.48 -9.09
C MET A 1 2.28 -59.10 -9.73
N GLU A 2 1.31 -58.24 -9.34
CA GLU A 2 1.23 -56.88 -9.86
C GLU A 2 1.98 -55.93 -8.94
N CYS A 3 3.03 -55.33 -9.48
CA CYS A 3 3.82 -54.32 -8.80
C CYS A 3 3.24 -52.96 -9.12
N LEU A 4 2.31 -52.50 -8.29
CA LEU A 4 1.74 -51.16 -8.36
C LEU A 4 2.80 -50.15 -7.88
N PHE A 5 3.50 -49.53 -8.81
CA PHE A 5 4.31 -48.34 -8.53
C PHE A 5 3.35 -47.17 -8.26
N LYS A 6 3.03 -46.90 -6.99
CA LYS A 6 2.45 -45.63 -6.53
C LYS A 6 3.51 -44.57 -6.64
N ILE A 7 3.57 -43.87 -7.77
CA ILE A 7 4.30 -42.61 -7.87
C ILE A 7 3.48 -41.56 -7.05
N LYS A 8 3.90 -41.40 -5.80
CA LYS A 8 3.48 -40.21 -5.04
C LYS A 8 4.12 -39.01 -5.72
N TRP A 9 3.35 -38.27 -6.50
CA TRP A 9 3.71 -36.92 -6.90
C TRP A 9 3.80 -36.10 -5.61
N LEU A 10 5.04 -35.92 -5.11
CA LEU A 10 5.35 -34.95 -4.11
C LEU A 10 5.21 -33.59 -4.80
N PHE A 11 4.02 -32.98 -4.74
CA PHE A 11 3.87 -31.57 -4.99
C PHE A 11 4.69 -30.85 -3.91
N TRP A 12 5.92 -30.53 -4.22
CA TRP A 12 6.63 -29.49 -3.53
C TRP A 12 5.88 -28.19 -3.84
N TYR A 13 4.90 -27.87 -3.00
CA TYR A 13 4.49 -26.50 -2.85
C TYR A 13 5.75 -25.77 -2.37
N THR A 14 6.52 -25.20 -3.29
CA THR A 14 7.44 -24.13 -2.96
C THR A 14 6.55 -23.03 -2.39
N ARG A 15 6.43 -23.01 -1.06
CA ARG A 15 5.91 -21.84 -0.37
C ARG A 15 6.74 -20.68 -0.90
N ILE A 16 6.11 -19.80 -1.67
CA ILE A 16 6.74 -18.53 -2.05
C ILE A 16 7.08 -17.90 -0.70
N ILE A 17 8.38 -17.90 -0.35
CA ILE A 17 8.81 -17.21 0.87
C ILE A 17 8.63 -15.75 0.55
N MET A 18 7.57 -15.14 1.10
CA MET A 18 7.33 -13.73 0.95
C MET A 18 8.50 -12.96 1.57
N GLU A 19 9.25 -12.25 0.73
CA GLU A 19 10.29 -11.33 1.20
C GLU A 19 9.64 -10.07 1.76
N TYR A 20 10.22 -9.53 2.84
CA TYR A 20 9.76 -8.30 3.47
C TYR A 20 10.87 -7.27 3.48
N LYS A 21 10.51 -6.03 3.25
CA LYS A 21 11.37 -4.86 3.50
C LYS A 21 10.95 -4.22 4.81
N THR A 22 11.92 -3.87 5.64
CA THR A 22 11.66 -3.14 6.88
C THR A 22 11.70 -1.65 6.59
N LEU A 23 10.58 -0.98 6.81
CA LEU A 23 10.45 0.47 6.64
C LEU A 23 11.22 1.22 7.74
N ASN A 24 11.44 2.54 7.57
CA ASN A 24 12.18 3.38 8.51
C ASN A 24 11.57 3.42 9.92
N ASN A 25 10.27 3.14 10.06
CA ASN A 25 9.55 3.05 11.33
C ASN A 25 9.46 1.62 11.89
N GLY A 26 10.15 0.65 11.29
CA GLY A 26 10.19 -0.76 11.71
C GLY A 26 9.05 -1.65 11.19
N VAL A 27 8.07 -1.11 10.49
CA VAL A 27 6.99 -1.89 9.88
C VAL A 27 7.55 -2.77 8.77
N LYS A 28 7.13 -4.04 8.72
CA LYS A 28 7.52 -4.99 7.67
C LYS A 28 6.51 -4.95 6.53
N MET A 29 6.95 -4.50 5.37
CA MET A 29 6.18 -4.41 4.13
C MET A 29 6.54 -5.56 3.20
N PRO A 30 5.58 -6.33 2.64
CA PRO A 30 5.88 -7.34 1.61
C PRO A 30 6.58 -6.71 0.41
N ALA A 31 7.65 -7.35 -0.09
CA ALA A 31 8.43 -6.83 -1.21
C ALA A 31 7.70 -6.89 -2.55
N VAL A 32 6.67 -7.74 -2.65
CA VAL A 32 5.82 -7.88 -3.84
C VAL A 32 4.38 -7.63 -3.44
N GLY A 33 3.68 -6.81 -4.21
CA GLY A 33 2.28 -6.46 -3.99
C GLY A 33 1.43 -6.58 -5.25
N PHE A 34 0.12 -6.55 -5.07
CA PHE A 34 -0.88 -6.54 -6.14
C PHE A 34 -1.63 -5.20 -6.13
N GLY A 35 -1.59 -4.48 -7.26
CA GLY A 35 -2.28 -3.20 -7.43
C GLY A 35 -3.54 -3.33 -8.29
N VAL A 36 -4.59 -2.59 -7.93
CA VAL A 36 -5.91 -2.64 -8.60
C VAL A 36 -6.20 -1.39 -9.43
N PHE A 37 -5.17 -0.63 -9.81
CA PHE A 37 -5.36 0.50 -10.73
C PHE A 37 -6.03 0.05 -12.03
N GLN A 38 -7.04 0.79 -12.50
CA GLN A 38 -7.86 0.52 -13.69
C GLN A 38 -8.84 -0.67 -13.61
N VAL A 39 -8.88 -1.43 -12.52
CA VAL A 39 -9.94 -2.43 -12.30
C VAL A 39 -11.14 -1.71 -11.69
N LYS A 40 -12.07 -1.26 -12.55
CA LYS A 40 -13.19 -0.37 -12.15
C LYS A 40 -14.46 -1.14 -11.78
N ASP A 41 -14.69 -2.29 -12.39
CA ASP A 41 -15.83 -3.12 -12.07
C ASP A 41 -15.69 -3.70 -10.68
N GLU A 42 -16.72 -3.57 -9.85
CA GLU A 42 -16.68 -3.91 -8.43
C GLU A 42 -16.50 -5.42 -8.22
N GLU A 43 -17.28 -6.25 -8.94
CA GLU A 43 -17.21 -7.71 -8.81
C GLU A 43 -15.88 -8.24 -9.38
N GLU A 44 -15.41 -7.69 -10.49
CA GLU A 44 -14.10 -8.02 -11.03
C GLU A 44 -12.99 -7.64 -10.06
N CYS A 45 -13.03 -6.43 -9.48
CA CYS A 45 -12.02 -5.97 -8.52
C CYS A 45 -11.99 -6.88 -7.28
N LYS A 46 -13.15 -7.20 -6.71
CA LYS A 46 -13.25 -8.13 -5.59
C LYS A 46 -12.64 -9.49 -5.94
N ARG A 47 -13.02 -10.05 -7.09
CA ARG A 47 -12.54 -11.37 -7.55
C ARG A 47 -11.01 -11.38 -7.72
N VAL A 48 -10.42 -10.42 -8.43
CA VAL A 48 -8.97 -10.42 -8.67
C VAL A 48 -8.16 -10.19 -7.41
N VAL A 49 -8.70 -9.46 -6.42
CA VAL A 49 -8.07 -9.32 -5.09
C VAL A 49 -8.08 -10.64 -4.34
N LEU A 50 -9.19 -11.38 -4.35
CA LEU A 50 -9.26 -12.72 -3.77
C LEU A 50 -8.29 -13.69 -4.46
N ASP A 51 -8.27 -13.71 -5.79
CA ASP A 51 -7.35 -14.53 -6.59
C ASP A 51 -5.88 -14.20 -6.26
N ALA A 52 -5.54 -12.92 -6.08
CA ALA A 52 -4.19 -12.49 -5.69
C ALA A 52 -3.83 -12.97 -4.28
N ILE A 53 -4.74 -12.86 -3.31
CA ILE A 53 -4.53 -13.34 -1.93
C ILE A 53 -4.33 -14.85 -1.92
N ASP A 54 -5.14 -15.60 -2.66
CA ASP A 54 -5.06 -17.05 -2.80
C ASP A 54 -3.76 -17.49 -3.51
N ALA A 55 -3.26 -16.70 -4.47
CA ALA A 55 -1.95 -16.88 -5.11
C ALA A 55 -0.77 -16.59 -4.17
N GLY A 56 -1.02 -16.03 -2.98
CA GLY A 56 0.01 -15.77 -1.97
C GLY A 56 0.42 -14.31 -1.82
N TYR A 57 -0.15 -13.36 -2.57
CA TYR A 57 0.07 -11.93 -2.31
C TYR A 57 -0.45 -11.55 -0.93
N ARG A 58 0.27 -10.66 -0.26
CA ARG A 58 -0.11 -10.14 1.06
C ARG A 58 -0.20 -8.61 1.09
N LEU A 59 0.38 -7.91 0.11
CA LEU A 59 0.22 -6.48 -0.08
C LEU A 59 -0.80 -6.22 -1.19
N ILE A 60 -1.85 -5.46 -0.87
CA ILE A 60 -2.87 -4.98 -1.81
C ILE A 60 -2.82 -3.45 -1.85
N ASP A 61 -2.67 -2.89 -3.04
CA ASP A 61 -2.54 -1.46 -3.29
C ASP A 61 -3.74 -0.91 -4.05
N THR A 62 -4.46 0.02 -3.42
CA THR A 62 -5.55 0.79 -4.02
C THR A 62 -5.33 2.30 -3.85
N ALA A 63 -6.32 3.12 -4.17
CA ALA A 63 -6.32 4.55 -3.93
C ALA A 63 -7.75 5.11 -3.99
N GLN A 64 -7.99 6.24 -3.31
CA GLN A 64 -9.28 6.95 -3.36
C GLN A 64 -9.72 7.28 -4.80
N SER A 65 -8.77 7.67 -5.66
CA SER A 65 -9.06 8.03 -7.05
C SER A 65 -9.38 6.85 -7.97
N TYR A 66 -9.14 5.60 -7.53
CA TYR A 66 -9.45 4.42 -8.34
C TYR A 66 -10.94 4.07 -8.31
N GLY A 67 -11.66 4.49 -7.24
CA GLY A 67 -13.09 4.26 -7.07
C GLY A 67 -13.45 2.82 -6.70
N ASN A 68 -12.46 2.01 -6.30
CA ASN A 68 -12.63 0.58 -6.02
C ASN A 68 -12.28 0.17 -4.58
N GLU A 69 -12.10 1.13 -3.65
CA GLU A 69 -11.79 0.85 -2.25
C GLU A 69 -12.84 -0.08 -1.61
N GLU A 70 -14.12 0.11 -1.89
CA GLU A 70 -15.20 -0.73 -1.35
C GLU A 70 -15.07 -2.18 -1.80
N ALA A 71 -14.76 -2.43 -3.08
CA ALA A 71 -14.55 -3.76 -3.63
C ALA A 71 -13.35 -4.47 -2.97
N VAL A 72 -12.24 -3.73 -2.77
CA VAL A 72 -11.07 -4.24 -2.02
C VAL A 72 -11.45 -4.57 -0.59
N GLY A 73 -12.22 -3.71 0.08
CA GLY A 73 -12.73 -3.95 1.43
C GLY A 73 -13.56 -5.24 1.51
N LYS A 74 -14.50 -5.43 0.57
CA LYS A 74 -15.31 -6.66 0.48
C LYS A 74 -14.45 -7.92 0.31
N ALA A 75 -13.43 -7.88 -0.53
CA ALA A 75 -12.49 -8.99 -0.70
C ALA A 75 -11.73 -9.32 0.60
N ILE A 76 -11.28 -8.29 1.34
CA ILE A 76 -10.58 -8.47 2.62
C ILE A 76 -11.50 -9.10 3.68
N GLN A 77 -12.79 -8.77 3.67
CA GLN A 77 -13.76 -9.38 4.60
C GLN A 77 -14.10 -10.82 4.23
N GLU A 78 -14.06 -11.17 2.93
CA GLU A 78 -14.44 -12.49 2.41
C GLU A 78 -13.29 -13.52 2.48
N THR A 79 -12.04 -13.08 2.39
CA THR A 79 -10.88 -13.99 2.42
C THR A 79 -10.72 -14.70 3.77
N ASN A 80 -10.20 -15.93 3.73
CA ASN A 80 -9.82 -16.69 4.93
C ASN A 80 -8.47 -16.25 5.52
N VAL A 81 -7.73 -15.34 4.87
CA VAL A 81 -6.45 -14.84 5.38
C VAL A 81 -6.71 -13.77 6.45
N PRO A 82 -6.17 -13.93 7.67
CA PRO A 82 -6.39 -12.96 8.74
C PRO A 82 -5.92 -11.55 8.35
N ARG A 83 -6.70 -10.51 8.68
CA ARG A 83 -6.36 -9.10 8.40
C ARG A 83 -4.92 -8.71 8.78
N LYS A 84 -4.41 -9.23 9.89
CA LYS A 84 -3.05 -8.96 10.38
C LYS A 84 -1.94 -9.51 9.48
N GLU A 85 -2.26 -10.45 8.60
CA GLU A 85 -1.32 -11.01 7.62
C GLU A 85 -1.35 -10.27 6.29
N LEU A 86 -2.34 -9.39 6.08
CA LEU A 86 -2.46 -8.54 4.91
C LEU A 86 -1.84 -7.16 5.19
N PHE A 87 -1.23 -6.61 4.16
CA PHE A 87 -0.68 -5.26 4.12
C PHE A 87 -1.51 -4.42 3.13
N ILE A 88 -2.34 -3.53 3.65
CA ILE A 88 -3.30 -2.76 2.84
C ILE A 88 -2.82 -1.33 2.68
N THR A 89 -2.65 -0.92 1.42
CA THR A 89 -2.23 0.43 1.04
C THR A 89 -3.36 1.15 0.32
N THR A 90 -3.62 2.39 0.73
CA THR A 90 -4.44 3.35 -0.03
C THR A 90 -3.72 4.69 -0.17
N LYS A 91 -4.28 5.59 -0.98
CA LYS A 91 -3.67 6.90 -1.28
C LYS A 91 -4.71 7.99 -1.22
N VAL A 92 -4.37 9.08 -0.53
CA VAL A 92 -5.21 10.30 -0.49
C VAL A 92 -5.10 11.01 -1.83
N TRP A 93 -6.23 11.29 -2.46
CA TRP A 93 -6.25 12.00 -3.73
C TRP A 93 -6.17 13.52 -3.54
N ILE A 94 -5.61 14.21 -4.52
CA ILE A 94 -5.33 15.66 -4.48
C ILE A 94 -6.55 16.56 -4.23
N SER A 95 -7.78 16.10 -4.50
CA SER A 95 -9.00 16.84 -4.16
C SER A 95 -9.25 16.92 -2.66
N ASN A 96 -8.69 15.95 -1.92
CA ASN A 96 -8.84 15.80 -0.48
C ASN A 96 -7.64 16.35 0.31
N TYR A 97 -6.74 17.09 -0.35
CA TYR A 97 -5.59 17.69 0.34
C TYR A 97 -5.97 18.91 1.19
N GLY A 98 -5.09 19.23 2.15
CA GLY A 98 -5.35 20.07 3.30
C GLY A 98 -5.70 19.21 4.51
N TYR A 99 -5.42 19.72 5.72
CA TYR A 99 -5.48 18.93 6.96
C TYR A 99 -6.86 18.29 7.19
N GLU A 100 -7.94 19.10 7.28
CA GLU A 100 -9.28 18.61 7.63
C GLU A 100 -9.83 17.63 6.59
N LYS A 101 -9.65 17.95 5.30
CA LYS A 101 -10.15 17.10 4.21
C LYS A 101 -9.38 15.77 4.15
N ALA A 102 -8.07 15.81 4.32
CA ALA A 102 -7.27 14.59 4.29
C ALA A 102 -7.64 13.67 5.46
N LYS A 103 -7.77 14.22 6.67
CA LYS A 103 -8.19 13.45 7.84
C LYS A 103 -9.55 12.79 7.62
N ALA A 104 -10.55 13.55 7.25
CA ALA A 104 -11.90 13.05 6.99
C ALA A 104 -11.94 12.02 5.86
N SER A 105 -11.14 12.21 4.78
CA SER A 105 -11.13 11.31 3.64
C SER A 105 -10.51 9.94 3.97
N VAL A 106 -9.49 9.89 4.82
CA VAL A 106 -8.90 8.62 5.28
C VAL A 106 -9.87 7.87 6.20
N GLU A 107 -10.56 8.58 7.10
CA GLU A 107 -11.59 7.98 7.96
C GLU A 107 -12.75 7.43 7.13
N GLU A 108 -13.16 8.13 6.06
CA GLU A 108 -14.15 7.63 5.11
C GLU A 108 -13.65 6.40 4.33
N SER A 109 -12.37 6.36 3.92
CA SER A 109 -11.78 5.19 3.29
C SER A 109 -11.77 3.98 4.23
N LEU A 110 -11.43 4.16 5.51
CA LEU A 110 -11.52 3.10 6.53
C LEU A 110 -12.94 2.53 6.63
N LYS A 111 -13.93 3.44 6.68
CA LYS A 111 -15.35 3.06 6.73
C LYS A 111 -15.81 2.31 5.49
N LYS A 112 -15.46 2.80 4.28
CA LYS A 112 -15.78 2.13 3.01
C LYS A 112 -15.22 0.72 2.93
N MET A 113 -13.97 0.55 3.36
CA MET A 113 -13.30 -0.73 3.33
C MET A 113 -13.63 -1.62 4.55
N GLN A 114 -14.38 -1.11 5.52
CA GLN A 114 -14.71 -1.77 6.78
C GLN A 114 -13.44 -2.24 7.53
N LEU A 115 -12.44 -1.34 7.62
CA LEU A 115 -11.16 -1.60 8.27
C LEU A 115 -10.97 -0.70 9.50
N ASP A 116 -10.30 -1.24 10.52
CA ASP A 116 -9.91 -0.47 11.71
C ASP A 116 -8.63 0.35 11.47
N TYR A 117 -7.76 -0.11 10.56
CA TYR A 117 -6.50 0.54 10.23
C TYR A 117 -6.02 0.23 8.81
N PHE A 118 -5.19 1.12 8.25
CA PHE A 118 -4.35 0.86 7.08
C PHE A 118 -2.92 0.52 7.50
N ASP A 119 -2.25 -0.34 6.74
CA ASP A 119 -0.82 -0.61 6.93
C ASP A 119 0.04 0.52 6.36
N LEU A 120 -0.40 1.12 5.24
CA LEU A 120 0.26 2.26 4.61
C LEU A 120 -0.76 3.21 3.98
N VAL A 121 -0.61 4.50 4.23
CA VAL A 121 -1.34 5.55 3.49
C VAL A 121 -0.36 6.50 2.84
N LEU A 122 -0.55 6.75 1.55
CA LEU A 122 0.29 7.64 0.76
C LEU A 122 -0.43 8.93 0.38
N LEU A 123 0.29 10.03 0.28
CA LEU A 123 -0.15 11.15 -0.55
C LEU A 123 0.10 10.81 -2.02
N HIS A 124 -0.95 10.83 -2.85
CA HIS A 124 -0.90 10.28 -4.21
C HIS A 124 -0.04 11.07 -5.18
N GLN A 125 0.03 12.40 -5.02
CA GLN A 125 0.74 13.32 -5.91
C GLN A 125 1.26 14.54 -5.14
N PRO A 126 2.36 15.17 -5.57
CA PRO A 126 2.97 16.33 -4.89
C PRO A 126 2.35 17.67 -5.29
N PHE A 127 1.03 17.81 -5.17
CA PHE A 127 0.30 19.02 -5.57
C PHE A 127 -0.50 19.63 -4.41
N LYS A 128 -0.96 20.87 -4.57
CA LYS A 128 -1.78 21.60 -3.59
C LYS A 128 -1.14 21.63 -2.19
N ASP A 129 -1.98 21.64 -1.14
CA ASP A 129 -1.55 21.62 0.26
C ASP A 129 -1.23 20.18 0.73
N TYR A 130 -0.16 19.59 0.16
CA TYR A 130 0.30 18.29 0.60
C TYR A 130 0.92 18.32 2.00
N HIS A 131 1.49 19.45 2.46
CA HIS A 131 1.97 19.60 3.84
C HIS A 131 0.83 19.49 4.85
N GLY A 132 -0.30 20.20 4.63
CA GLY A 132 -1.47 20.06 5.47
C GLY A 132 -2.03 18.66 5.46
N ALA A 133 -2.11 18.03 4.30
CA ALA A 133 -2.55 16.64 4.18
C ALA A 133 -1.61 15.67 4.91
N TYR A 134 -0.28 15.88 4.82
CA TYR A 134 0.68 15.02 5.49
C TYR A 134 0.61 15.15 7.03
N ARG A 135 0.40 16.36 7.57
CA ARG A 135 0.15 16.56 9.00
C ARG A 135 -1.08 15.78 9.48
N ALA A 136 -2.15 15.71 8.67
CA ALA A 136 -3.31 14.89 9.00
C ALA A 136 -2.96 13.38 9.04
N LEU A 137 -2.12 12.89 8.12
CA LEU A 137 -1.65 11.51 8.15
C LEU A 137 -0.80 11.23 9.40
N ILE A 138 0.02 12.17 9.85
CA ILE A 138 0.81 12.04 11.09
C ILE A 138 -0.11 11.86 12.31
N ASP A 139 -1.18 12.63 12.41
CA ASP A 139 -2.11 12.49 13.53
C ASP A 139 -2.84 11.15 13.49
N LEU A 140 -3.31 10.71 12.33
CA LEU A 140 -3.92 9.38 12.15
C LEU A 140 -2.94 8.22 12.43
N TYR A 141 -1.67 8.42 12.13
CA TYR A 141 -0.59 7.49 12.49
C TYR A 141 -0.40 7.42 14.02
N LYS A 142 -0.37 8.57 14.71
CA LYS A 142 -0.31 8.64 16.18
C LYS A 142 -1.56 8.05 16.84
N GLU A 143 -2.74 8.19 16.21
CA GLU A 143 -4.00 7.58 16.63
C GLU A 143 -4.04 6.05 16.40
N GLY A 144 -3.06 5.48 15.70
CA GLY A 144 -3.00 4.05 15.36
C GLY A 144 -3.91 3.61 14.22
N LYS A 145 -4.57 4.54 13.53
CA LYS A 145 -5.40 4.27 12.35
C LYS A 145 -4.57 3.97 11.10
N ILE A 146 -3.29 4.36 11.10
CA ILE A 146 -2.31 4.11 10.04
C ILE A 146 -1.03 3.57 10.68
N LYS A 147 -0.44 2.50 10.13
CA LYS A 147 0.81 1.93 10.65
C LYS A 147 2.07 2.53 10.02
N ALA A 148 1.98 3.01 8.79
CA ALA A 148 3.06 3.72 8.10
C ALA A 148 2.47 4.78 7.16
N ILE A 149 3.15 5.91 7.04
CA ILE A 149 2.75 7.00 6.15
C ILE A 149 3.84 7.27 5.14
N GLY A 150 3.45 7.69 3.95
CA GLY A 150 4.39 7.94 2.88
C GLY A 150 3.81 8.84 1.79
N VAL A 151 4.51 8.83 0.67
CA VAL A 151 4.18 9.66 -0.49
C VAL A 151 4.27 8.84 -1.78
N SER A 152 3.73 9.39 -2.87
CA SER A 152 3.81 8.79 -4.20
C SER A 152 4.10 9.87 -5.22
N ASN A 153 4.98 9.57 -6.17
CA ASN A 153 5.41 10.48 -7.24
C ASN A 153 6.11 11.77 -6.74
N PHE A 154 6.70 11.74 -5.56
CA PHE A 154 7.48 12.87 -5.05
C PHE A 154 8.88 12.83 -5.65
N TYR A 155 9.17 13.76 -6.55
CA TYR A 155 10.50 13.99 -7.05
C TYR A 155 11.41 14.58 -5.95
N PRO A 156 12.74 14.57 -6.13
CA PRO A 156 13.69 14.94 -5.08
C PRO A 156 13.40 16.28 -4.40
N ASP A 157 13.01 17.32 -5.14
CA ASP A 157 12.68 18.64 -4.61
C ASP A 157 11.50 18.60 -3.64
N ARG A 158 10.43 17.90 -4.00
CA ARG A 158 9.23 17.76 -3.17
C ARG A 158 9.43 16.84 -1.98
N LEU A 159 10.20 15.76 -2.18
CA LEU A 159 10.54 14.86 -1.08
C LEU A 159 11.38 15.56 -0.02
N VAL A 160 12.42 16.30 -0.44
CA VAL A 160 13.31 17.03 0.47
C VAL A 160 12.55 18.12 1.22
N ASP A 161 11.72 18.88 0.51
CA ASP A 161 10.88 19.93 1.09
C ASP A 161 9.99 19.34 2.22
N LEU A 162 9.29 18.24 1.96
CA LEU A 162 8.47 17.59 2.96
C LEU A 162 9.31 16.98 4.10
N ALA A 163 10.40 16.27 3.78
CA ALA A 163 11.23 15.59 4.79
C ALA A 163 11.90 16.54 5.77
N LEU A 164 12.19 17.79 5.36
CA LEU A 164 12.77 18.82 6.22
C LEU A 164 11.74 19.56 7.07
N ASP A 165 10.45 19.58 6.65
CA ASP A 165 9.36 20.30 7.32
C ASP A 165 8.51 19.39 8.22
N THR A 166 8.80 18.08 8.27
CA THR A 166 7.96 17.12 9.00
C THR A 166 8.66 16.47 10.18
N GLU A 167 7.91 16.16 11.24
CA GLU A 167 8.41 15.37 12.38
C GLU A 167 8.48 13.86 12.07
N VAL A 168 7.72 13.37 11.07
CA VAL A 168 7.71 11.96 10.65
C VAL A 168 8.08 11.89 9.18
N VAL A 169 9.30 11.43 8.91
CA VAL A 169 9.79 11.25 7.54
C VAL A 169 8.94 10.17 6.82
N PRO A 170 8.56 10.36 5.54
CA PRO A 170 7.86 9.35 4.78
C PRO A 170 8.56 7.99 4.84
N ALA A 171 7.81 6.93 5.10
CA ALA A 171 8.35 5.58 5.13
C ALA A 171 8.52 4.96 3.73
N VAL A 172 7.79 5.49 2.76
CA VAL A 172 7.76 5.04 1.36
C VAL A 172 7.57 6.23 0.44
N ASN A 173 8.27 6.23 -0.69
CA ASN A 173 7.96 7.06 -1.85
C ASN A 173 7.68 6.13 -3.04
N GLN A 174 6.39 5.89 -3.34
CA GLN A 174 5.98 5.03 -4.45
C GLN A 174 6.09 5.78 -5.77
N ALA A 175 6.89 5.28 -6.69
CA ALA A 175 7.06 5.86 -8.02
C ALA A 175 7.07 4.78 -9.10
N GLU A 176 6.73 5.16 -10.34
CA GLU A 176 6.91 4.28 -11.48
C GLU A 176 8.40 4.03 -11.71
N VAL A 177 8.80 2.76 -11.78
CA VAL A 177 10.15 2.32 -12.12
C VAL A 177 10.07 1.25 -13.21
N ASN A 178 10.80 1.46 -14.28
CA ASN A 178 10.90 0.50 -15.39
C ASN A 178 12.27 0.62 -16.08
N PRO A 179 12.65 -0.27 -17.01
CA PRO A 179 13.97 -0.24 -17.66
C PRO A 179 14.33 1.09 -18.36
N PHE A 180 13.33 1.86 -18.78
CA PHE A 180 13.51 3.15 -19.44
C PHE A 180 13.38 4.35 -18.50
N HIS A 181 12.97 4.10 -17.24
CA HIS A 181 12.77 5.12 -16.22
C HIS A 181 13.20 4.59 -14.84
N GLN A 182 14.52 4.60 -14.60
CA GLN A 182 15.14 3.89 -13.45
C GLN A 182 15.12 4.69 -12.15
N GLN A 183 14.73 5.97 -12.16
CA GLN A 183 14.58 6.82 -10.96
C GLN A 183 15.87 7.03 -10.14
N ASP A 184 17.05 7.04 -10.77
CA ASP A 184 18.35 7.15 -10.08
C ASP A 184 18.45 8.35 -9.14
N ALA A 185 17.97 9.53 -9.59
CA ALA A 185 17.93 10.72 -8.76
C ALA A 185 17.00 10.54 -7.56
N ALA A 186 15.78 9.99 -7.76
CA ALA A 186 14.84 9.74 -6.68
C ALA A 186 15.41 8.74 -5.67
N LEU A 187 16.04 7.66 -6.12
CA LEU A 187 16.68 6.66 -5.27
C LEU A 187 17.79 7.29 -4.39
N THR A 188 18.61 8.17 -4.97
CA THR A 188 19.67 8.88 -4.23
C THR A 188 19.10 9.71 -3.08
N TYR A 189 18.03 10.47 -3.33
CA TYR A 189 17.44 11.33 -2.31
C TYR A 189 16.57 10.54 -1.32
N ASN A 190 15.81 9.53 -1.77
CA ASN A 190 15.09 8.63 -0.88
C ASN A 190 16.05 8.01 0.15
N THR A 191 17.16 7.43 -0.32
CA THR A 191 18.20 6.83 0.55
C THR A 191 18.80 7.86 1.51
N LYS A 192 19.12 9.08 1.03
CA LYS A 192 19.72 10.14 1.86
C LYS A 192 18.81 10.56 3.02
N TYR A 193 17.51 10.59 2.81
CA TYR A 193 16.53 11.01 3.82
C TYR A 193 15.86 9.84 4.56
N GLY A 194 16.28 8.60 4.31
CA GLY A 194 15.80 7.42 5.01
C GLY A 194 14.39 6.97 4.60
N VAL A 195 14.02 7.19 3.33
CA VAL A 195 12.73 6.84 2.73
C VAL A 195 12.84 5.51 1.99
#